data_eef0a3f99d0a41b3250310b5041dddb1
#
_entry.id   eef0a3f99d0a41b3250310b5041dddb1
#
_cell.length_a   1.000
_cell.length_b   1.000
_cell.length_c   1.000
_cell.angle_alpha   90.00
_cell.angle_beta   90.00
_cell.angle_gamma   90.00
#
_symmetry.space_group_name_H-M   'P 1'
#
loop_
_entity.id
_entity.type
_entity.pdbx_description
1 polymer ?
#
loop_
_entity_poly.entity_id
_entity_poly.type
_entity_poly.pdbx_seq_one_letter_code
_entity_poly.pdbx_strand_id
1 'polypeptide(L)'
;MADSYTREVFTDSPEQTAAAFGTLDANIRAVEDAFGAVIRSEDTDRTDGSRIVITAQSEHDAELAASAVTALLHSPSGADITAQELGYIIDSVREGKSDELDERDGGVICLGGRGKPIRAMTAGQKRYVDAIRGNTVIFGVGPAGTGKTYLAVALAVDALRKKSVNKIILTRPAVEAGERLGFLPGDLQSKIDPYLRPLYDALYD
;
A
#
# COMPACT_ATOMS: atom_id res chain seq x y z
N MET A 1 -18.61 31.60 -18.13
CA MET A 1 -17.95 30.29 -18.34
C MET A 1 -17.11 30.07 -17.09
N ALA A 2 -17.28 28.97 -16.40
CA ALA A 2 -16.39 28.68 -15.26
C ALA A 2 -15.00 28.43 -15.83
N ASP A 3 -14.00 29.15 -15.33
CA ASP A 3 -12.61 28.89 -15.71
C ASP A 3 -12.25 27.47 -15.28
N SER A 4 -11.84 26.64 -16.22
CA SER A 4 -11.35 25.29 -15.93
C SER A 4 -9.81 25.30 -16.02
N TYR A 5 -9.19 24.66 -15.05
CA TYR A 5 -7.72 24.54 -14.96
C TYR A 5 -7.31 23.16 -15.46
N THR A 6 -6.28 23.13 -16.30
CA THR A 6 -5.80 21.89 -16.93
C THR A 6 -4.36 21.61 -16.54
N ARG A 7 -4.05 20.35 -16.23
CA ARG A 7 -2.72 19.81 -16.05
C ARG A 7 -2.53 18.63 -16.98
N GLU A 8 -1.29 18.39 -17.38
CA GLU A 8 -0.93 17.29 -18.26
C GLU A 8 0.14 16.43 -17.58
N VAL A 9 -0.04 15.10 -17.67
CA VAL A 9 0.91 14.11 -17.22
C VAL A 9 1.21 13.19 -18.39
N PHE A 10 2.48 12.91 -18.64
CA PHE A 10 2.90 12.04 -19.74
C PHE A 10 3.30 10.68 -19.19
N THR A 11 3.02 9.63 -19.96
CA THR A 11 3.39 8.26 -19.64
C THR A 11 4.43 7.75 -20.62
N ASP A 12 5.21 6.77 -20.19
CA ASP A 12 6.28 6.19 -21.01
C ASP A 12 5.75 5.05 -21.90
N SER A 13 4.60 4.44 -21.55
CA SER A 13 3.99 3.38 -22.35
C SER A 13 2.49 3.26 -22.10
N PRO A 14 1.74 2.65 -23.06
CA PRO A 14 0.32 2.32 -22.89
C PRO A 14 0.07 1.36 -21.71
N GLU A 15 1.00 0.43 -21.46
CA GLU A 15 0.91 -0.50 -20.33
C GLU A 15 0.97 0.21 -18.99
N GLN A 16 1.84 1.22 -18.86
CA GLN A 16 1.93 2.06 -17.67
C GLN A 16 0.62 2.84 -17.45
N THR A 17 0.04 3.38 -18.53
CA THR A 17 -1.26 4.05 -18.50
C THR A 17 -2.36 3.09 -18.03
N ALA A 18 -2.46 1.93 -18.64
CA ALA A 18 -3.46 0.93 -18.30
C ALA A 18 -3.33 0.44 -16.84
N ALA A 19 -2.10 0.25 -16.36
CA ALA A 19 -1.82 -0.11 -14.98
C ALA A 19 -2.31 0.96 -13.98
N ALA A 20 -2.00 2.23 -14.24
CA ALA A 20 -2.43 3.36 -13.40
C ALA A 20 -3.95 3.54 -13.42
N PHE A 21 -4.60 3.37 -14.57
CA PHE A 21 -6.05 3.49 -14.71
C PHE A 21 -6.79 2.37 -13.96
N GLY A 22 -6.21 1.17 -13.94
CA GLY A 22 -6.80 0.00 -13.30
C GLY A 22 -7.95 -0.61 -14.11
N THR A 23 -8.50 -1.70 -13.61
CA THR A 23 -9.60 -2.42 -14.27
C THR A 23 -10.83 -1.52 -14.41
N LEU A 24 -11.30 -1.30 -15.64
CA LEU A 24 -12.44 -0.42 -15.96
C LEU A 24 -12.25 1.01 -15.44
N ASP A 25 -11.03 1.53 -15.45
CA ASP A 25 -10.64 2.87 -14.98
C ASP A 25 -10.96 3.13 -13.50
N ALA A 26 -11.04 2.07 -12.68
CA ALA A 26 -11.47 2.18 -11.29
C ALA A 26 -10.57 3.10 -10.46
N ASN A 27 -9.25 3.09 -10.69
CA ASN A 27 -8.32 3.94 -9.97
C ASN A 27 -8.51 5.41 -10.33
N ILE A 28 -8.67 5.70 -11.62
CA ILE A 28 -8.86 7.06 -12.11
C ILE A 28 -10.20 7.63 -11.65
N ARG A 29 -11.29 6.86 -11.68
CA ARG A 29 -12.59 7.31 -11.15
C ARG A 29 -12.51 7.67 -9.67
N ALA A 30 -11.77 6.91 -8.88
CA ALA A 30 -11.56 7.25 -7.47
C ALA A 30 -10.78 8.56 -7.29
N VAL A 31 -9.81 8.86 -8.17
CA VAL A 31 -9.10 10.15 -8.17
C VAL A 31 -10.03 11.28 -8.63
N GLU A 32 -10.83 11.07 -9.69
CA GLU A 32 -11.83 12.03 -10.16
C GLU A 32 -12.82 12.39 -9.06
N ASP A 33 -13.37 11.39 -8.38
CA ASP A 33 -14.31 11.57 -7.25
C ASP A 33 -13.65 12.29 -6.06
N ALA A 34 -12.37 11.99 -5.79
CA ALA A 34 -11.66 12.53 -4.66
C ALA A 34 -11.33 14.03 -4.80
N PHE A 35 -11.05 14.49 -6.02
CA PHE A 35 -10.56 15.85 -6.30
C PHE A 35 -11.49 16.66 -7.20
N GLY A 36 -12.65 16.13 -7.57
CA GLY A 36 -13.61 16.84 -8.44
C GLY A 36 -13.03 17.14 -9.83
N ALA A 37 -12.14 16.28 -10.32
CA ALA A 37 -11.47 16.42 -11.60
C ALA A 37 -12.09 15.52 -12.67
N VAL A 38 -11.80 15.83 -13.94
CA VAL A 38 -12.08 14.97 -15.10
C VAL A 38 -10.73 14.57 -15.71
N ILE A 39 -10.50 13.28 -15.85
CA ILE A 39 -9.21 12.73 -16.30
C ILE A 39 -9.43 11.94 -17.58
N ARG A 40 -8.66 12.26 -18.62
CA ARG A 40 -8.73 11.58 -19.91
C ARG A 40 -7.35 11.23 -20.41
N SER A 41 -7.23 10.06 -21.00
CA SER A 41 -6.03 9.69 -21.77
C SER A 41 -6.25 10.04 -23.24
N GLU A 42 -5.25 10.68 -23.82
CA GLU A 42 -5.21 11.02 -25.24
C GLU A 42 -3.95 10.39 -25.86
N ASP A 43 -4.11 9.79 -27.03
CA ASP A 43 -2.97 9.29 -27.79
C ASP A 43 -2.08 10.47 -28.22
N THR A 44 -0.78 10.30 -28.06
CA THR A 44 0.18 11.29 -28.56
C THR A 44 0.80 10.79 -29.87
N ASP A 45 1.17 11.73 -30.76
CA ASP A 45 1.99 11.42 -31.97
C ASP A 45 3.40 10.89 -31.61
N ARG A 46 3.72 10.79 -30.31
CA ARG A 46 4.94 10.14 -29.81
C ARG A 46 4.70 8.64 -29.76
N THR A 47 5.59 7.90 -30.33
CA THR A 47 5.47 6.49 -30.68
C THR A 47 5.22 5.52 -29.52
N ASP A 48 5.39 5.91 -28.25
CA ASP A 48 5.42 4.96 -27.13
C ASP A 48 4.73 5.41 -25.83
N GLY A 49 3.92 6.49 -25.83
CA GLY A 49 3.28 6.95 -24.60
C GLY A 49 1.95 7.66 -24.81
N SER A 50 1.20 7.90 -23.73
CA SER A 50 -0.06 8.65 -23.74
C SER A 50 0.09 9.96 -22.98
N ARG A 51 -0.74 10.95 -23.34
CA ARG A 51 -0.93 12.18 -22.58
C ARG A 51 -2.18 12.04 -21.73
N ILE A 52 -2.06 12.21 -20.43
CA ILE A 52 -3.19 12.24 -19.50
C ILE A 52 -3.52 13.70 -19.24
N VAL A 53 -4.72 14.11 -19.64
CA VAL A 53 -5.25 15.46 -19.47
C VAL A 53 -6.17 15.46 -18.25
N ILE A 54 -5.88 16.35 -17.30
CA ILE A 54 -6.60 16.48 -16.02
C ILE A 54 -7.20 17.87 -15.98
N THR A 55 -8.52 17.96 -15.84
CA THR A 55 -9.25 19.22 -15.82
C THR A 55 -10.08 19.32 -14.54
N ALA A 56 -9.95 20.43 -13.79
CA ALA A 56 -10.72 20.69 -12.59
C ALA A 56 -11.24 22.14 -12.53
N GLN A 57 -12.12 22.44 -11.57
CA GLN A 57 -12.70 23.77 -11.39
C GLN A 57 -11.77 24.72 -10.66
N SER A 58 -10.77 24.22 -9.92
CA SER A 58 -9.73 25.02 -9.28
C SER A 58 -8.33 24.54 -9.69
N GLU A 59 -7.38 25.46 -9.66
CA GLU A 59 -5.97 25.15 -9.92
C GLU A 59 -5.44 24.16 -8.91
N HIS A 60 -5.81 24.32 -7.64
CA HIS A 60 -5.42 23.42 -6.54
C HIS A 60 -5.92 21.99 -6.77
N ASP A 61 -7.19 21.80 -7.13
CA ASP A 61 -7.73 20.46 -7.38
C ASP A 61 -7.07 19.80 -8.60
N ALA A 62 -6.78 20.58 -9.65
CA ALA A 62 -6.04 20.08 -10.80
C ALA A 62 -4.63 19.62 -10.44
N GLU A 63 -3.93 20.33 -9.55
CA GLU A 63 -2.61 19.95 -9.05
C GLU A 63 -2.64 18.70 -8.18
N LEU A 64 -3.61 18.61 -7.26
CA LEU A 64 -3.77 17.42 -6.42
C LEU A 64 -4.09 16.19 -7.27
N ALA A 65 -5.02 16.30 -8.21
CA ALA A 65 -5.34 15.20 -9.12
C ALA A 65 -4.13 14.78 -9.97
N ALA A 66 -3.35 15.74 -10.48
CA ALA A 66 -2.12 15.44 -11.23
C ALA A 66 -1.06 14.73 -10.38
N SER A 67 -0.89 15.14 -9.13
CA SER A 67 0.01 14.49 -8.17
C SER A 67 -0.44 13.05 -7.88
N ALA A 68 -1.74 12.81 -7.70
CA ALA A 68 -2.28 11.48 -7.49
C ALA A 68 -2.08 10.56 -8.71
N VAL A 69 -2.35 11.07 -9.92
CA VAL A 69 -2.11 10.34 -11.18
C VAL A 69 -0.61 10.00 -11.32
N THR A 70 0.26 10.95 -11.07
CA THR A 70 1.73 10.73 -11.11
C THR A 70 2.14 9.64 -10.12
N ALA A 71 1.60 9.65 -8.90
CA ALA A 71 1.87 8.63 -7.91
C ALA A 71 1.35 7.24 -8.31
N LEU A 72 0.23 7.15 -9.03
CA LEU A 72 -0.29 5.89 -9.58
C LEU A 72 0.62 5.36 -10.69
N LEU A 73 1.11 6.21 -11.59
CA LEU A 73 2.02 5.85 -12.67
C LEU A 73 3.36 5.29 -12.15
N HIS A 74 3.84 5.81 -11.02
CA HIS A 74 5.08 5.37 -10.37
C HIS A 74 4.86 4.37 -9.24
N SER A 75 3.64 3.80 -9.12
CA SER A 75 3.38 2.81 -8.08
C SER A 75 4.22 1.54 -8.29
N PRO A 76 4.95 1.08 -7.25
CA PRO A 76 5.69 -0.18 -7.33
C PRO A 76 4.79 -1.41 -7.47
N SER A 77 3.48 -1.27 -7.23
CA SER A 77 2.48 -2.32 -7.43
C SER A 77 2.08 -2.51 -8.90
N GLY A 78 2.42 -1.56 -9.78
CA GLY A 78 2.05 -1.60 -11.19
C GLY A 78 0.54 -1.78 -11.37
N ALA A 79 0.12 -2.82 -12.09
CA ALA A 79 -1.30 -3.11 -12.34
C ALA A 79 -2.05 -3.69 -11.12
N ASP A 80 -1.36 -4.09 -10.06
CA ASP A 80 -1.94 -4.71 -8.84
C ASP A 80 -2.18 -3.69 -7.71
N ILE A 81 -2.46 -2.42 -8.03
CA ILE A 81 -2.79 -1.38 -7.05
C ILE A 81 -4.04 -1.80 -6.26
N THR A 82 -3.90 -1.90 -4.95
CA THR A 82 -5.01 -2.25 -4.06
C THR A 82 -5.84 -1.02 -3.67
N ALA A 83 -7.10 -1.23 -3.27
CA ALA A 83 -7.95 -0.14 -2.75
C ALA A 83 -7.31 0.57 -1.54
N GLN A 84 -6.56 -0.16 -0.70
CA GLN A 84 -5.84 0.42 0.43
C GLN A 84 -4.69 1.33 -0.03
N GLU A 85 -3.92 0.91 -1.04
CA GLU A 85 -2.84 1.72 -1.62
C GLU A 85 -3.40 2.96 -2.32
N LEU A 86 -4.46 2.81 -3.09
CA LEU A 86 -5.16 3.92 -3.74
C LEU A 86 -5.66 4.95 -2.72
N GLY A 87 -6.32 4.48 -1.65
CA GLY A 87 -6.75 5.35 -0.55
C GLY A 87 -5.57 6.10 0.09
N TYR A 88 -4.46 5.40 0.35
CA TYR A 88 -3.25 6.02 0.89
C TYR A 88 -2.66 7.10 -0.03
N ILE A 89 -2.64 6.87 -1.36
CA ILE A 89 -2.18 7.87 -2.34
C ILE A 89 -3.07 9.13 -2.27
N ILE A 90 -4.39 8.94 -2.33
CA ILE A 90 -5.36 10.05 -2.29
C ILE A 90 -5.22 10.86 -1.00
N ASP A 91 -5.15 10.19 0.16
CA ASP A 91 -5.04 10.84 1.45
C ASP A 91 -3.70 11.58 1.60
N SER A 92 -2.58 10.97 1.17
CA SER A 92 -1.25 11.61 1.20
C SER A 92 -1.21 12.88 0.36
N VAL A 93 -1.81 12.84 -0.83
CA VAL A 93 -1.88 14.02 -1.71
C VAL A 93 -2.73 15.12 -1.08
N ARG A 94 -3.90 14.78 -0.49
CA ARG A 94 -4.75 15.76 0.22
C ARG A 94 -4.05 16.43 1.39
N GLU A 95 -3.19 15.69 2.09
CA GLU A 95 -2.42 16.19 3.24
C GLU A 95 -1.15 16.95 2.83
N GLY A 96 -0.87 17.08 1.54
CA GLY A 96 0.35 17.72 1.04
C GLY A 96 1.63 16.93 1.30
N LYS A 97 1.51 15.60 1.44
CA LYS A 97 2.62 14.67 1.72
C LYS A 97 3.03 13.88 0.47
N SER A 98 2.97 14.50 -0.68
CA SER A 98 3.34 13.85 -1.96
C SER A 98 4.76 13.29 -1.95
N ASP A 99 5.70 13.95 -1.26
CA ASP A 99 7.09 13.50 -1.12
C ASP A 99 7.20 12.12 -0.44
N GLU A 100 6.27 11.79 0.47
CA GLU A 100 6.23 10.48 1.11
C GLU A 100 5.83 9.35 0.13
N LEU A 101 5.24 9.70 -1.01
CA LEU A 101 4.86 8.74 -2.05
C LEU A 101 6.08 8.23 -2.83
N ASP A 102 7.09 9.04 -3.02
CA ASP A 102 8.35 8.66 -3.69
C ASP A 102 9.22 7.76 -2.80
N GLU A 103 9.05 7.85 -1.48
CA GLU A 103 9.77 7.02 -0.51
C GLU A 103 9.23 5.58 -0.40
N ARG A 104 8.14 5.22 -1.09
CA ARG A 104 7.47 3.91 -0.97
C ARG A 104 8.27 2.74 -1.55
N ASP A 105 9.25 2.98 -2.40
CA ASP A 105 10.03 1.89 -3.02
C ASP A 105 10.95 1.20 -2.00
N GLY A 106 10.32 0.42 -1.13
CA GLY A 106 11.00 -0.46 -0.15
C GLY A 106 11.50 -1.77 -0.75
N GLY A 107 11.33 -1.98 -2.06
CA GLY A 107 11.64 -3.24 -2.72
C GLY A 107 10.75 -4.40 -2.28
N VAL A 108 10.92 -5.55 -2.92
CA VAL A 108 10.24 -6.79 -2.54
C VAL A 108 10.86 -7.32 -1.24
N ILE A 109 10.04 -7.56 -0.23
CA ILE A 109 10.44 -8.18 1.04
C ILE A 109 10.61 -9.69 0.81
N CYS A 110 9.55 -10.34 0.37
CA CYS A 110 9.55 -11.75 0.00
C CYS A 110 8.41 -12.05 -0.98
N LEU A 111 8.33 -13.26 -1.47
CA LEU A 111 7.18 -13.76 -2.22
C LEU A 111 6.24 -14.48 -1.26
N GLY A 112 4.97 -14.10 -1.28
CA GLY A 112 3.89 -14.78 -0.56
C GLY A 112 3.59 -16.17 -1.13
N GLY A 113 2.66 -16.89 -0.51
CA GLY A 113 2.33 -18.27 -0.85
C GLY A 113 1.84 -18.48 -2.29
N ARG A 114 1.24 -17.45 -2.90
CA ARG A 114 0.79 -17.47 -4.30
C ARG A 114 1.78 -16.84 -5.28
N GLY A 115 3.03 -16.63 -4.86
CA GLY A 115 4.04 -15.97 -5.68
C GLY A 115 3.87 -14.45 -5.82
N LYS A 116 2.90 -13.83 -5.14
CA LYS A 116 2.75 -12.38 -5.13
C LYS A 116 3.87 -11.73 -4.30
N PRO A 117 4.46 -10.62 -4.79
CA PRO A 117 5.49 -9.92 -4.04
C PRO A 117 4.87 -9.18 -2.85
N ILE A 118 5.43 -9.38 -1.66
CA ILE A 118 5.10 -8.62 -0.46
C ILE A 118 6.03 -7.42 -0.40
N ARG A 119 5.46 -6.22 -0.29
CA ARG A 119 6.16 -4.93 -0.29
C ARG A 119 5.64 -4.01 0.81
N ALA A 120 6.39 -2.99 1.15
CA ALA A 120 5.88 -1.85 1.91
C ALA A 120 5.03 -0.96 0.99
N MET A 121 3.78 -0.70 1.39
CA MET A 121 2.82 0.08 0.62
C MET A 121 2.76 1.55 1.06
N THR A 122 3.31 1.87 2.20
CA THR A 122 3.32 3.22 2.77
C THR A 122 4.72 3.60 3.26
N ALA A 123 5.02 4.90 3.34
CA ALA A 123 6.27 5.38 3.90
C ALA A 123 6.49 4.90 5.35
N GLY A 124 5.42 4.85 6.17
CA GLY A 124 5.47 4.29 7.52
C GLY A 124 5.82 2.81 7.54
N GLN A 125 5.26 2.01 6.63
CA GLN A 125 5.61 0.60 6.49
C GLN A 125 7.07 0.43 6.02
N LYS A 126 7.53 1.26 5.09
CA LYS A 126 8.93 1.25 4.65
C LYS A 126 9.88 1.53 5.81
N ARG A 127 9.65 2.60 6.56
CA ARG A 127 10.44 2.90 7.77
C ARG A 127 10.45 1.73 8.76
N TYR A 128 9.32 1.05 8.94
CA TYR A 128 9.23 -0.14 9.80
C TYR A 128 10.05 -1.32 9.27
N VAL A 129 9.98 -1.60 7.96
CA VAL A 129 10.79 -2.64 7.29
C VAL A 129 12.27 -2.34 7.44
N ASP A 130 12.70 -1.09 7.19
CA ASP A 130 14.09 -0.67 7.30
C ASP A 130 14.58 -0.77 8.76
N ALA A 131 13.74 -0.40 9.72
CA ALA A 131 14.04 -0.56 11.15
C ALA A 131 14.24 -2.03 11.53
N ILE A 132 13.42 -2.96 11.03
CA ILE A 132 13.56 -4.40 11.28
C ILE A 132 14.87 -4.94 10.67
N ARG A 133 15.22 -4.49 9.48
CA ARG A 133 16.46 -4.92 8.82
C ARG A 133 17.72 -4.41 9.52
N GLY A 134 17.65 -3.24 10.13
CA GLY A 134 18.81 -2.56 10.72
C GLY A 134 19.00 -2.77 12.22
N ASN A 135 18.04 -3.37 12.93
CA ASN A 135 18.09 -3.46 14.39
C ASN A 135 17.75 -4.88 14.90
N THR A 136 18.29 -5.22 16.08
CA THR A 136 18.05 -6.51 16.73
C THR A 136 16.70 -6.59 17.44
N VAL A 137 16.27 -5.48 18.04
CA VAL A 137 14.99 -5.37 18.78
C VAL A 137 14.21 -4.19 18.27
N ILE A 138 12.95 -4.40 17.89
CA ILE A 138 12.09 -3.39 17.30
C ILE A 138 10.73 -3.38 18.00
N PHE A 139 10.21 -2.18 18.29
CA PHE A 139 8.86 -1.96 18.76
C PHE A 139 8.01 -1.32 17.66
N GLY A 140 7.02 -2.07 17.14
CA GLY A 140 6.06 -1.55 16.19
C GLY A 140 4.80 -1.04 16.90
N VAL A 141 4.62 0.28 16.97
CA VAL A 141 3.46 0.93 17.60
C VAL A 141 2.65 1.65 16.53
N GLY A 142 1.33 1.53 16.57
CA GLY A 142 0.42 2.19 15.63
C GLY A 142 -0.97 1.56 15.62
N PRO A 143 -1.94 2.17 14.89
CA PRO A 143 -3.31 1.70 14.81
C PRO A 143 -3.45 0.26 14.30
N ALA A 144 -4.60 -0.36 14.57
CA ALA A 144 -4.94 -1.67 14.00
C ALA A 144 -5.01 -1.59 12.46
N GLY A 145 -4.78 -2.70 11.77
CA GLY A 145 -4.89 -2.78 10.32
C GLY A 145 -3.74 -2.16 9.51
N THR A 146 -2.72 -1.57 10.13
CA THR A 146 -1.59 -0.92 9.42
C THR A 146 -0.51 -1.89 8.92
N GLY A 147 -0.70 -3.20 9.03
CA GLY A 147 0.21 -4.22 8.50
C GLY A 147 1.41 -4.56 9.40
N LYS A 148 1.48 -4.07 10.65
CA LYS A 148 2.63 -4.31 11.55
C LYS A 148 2.99 -5.78 11.70
N THR A 149 2.02 -6.60 12.09
CA THR A 149 2.22 -8.05 12.28
C THR A 149 2.54 -8.74 10.96
N TYR A 150 1.82 -8.40 9.90
CA TYR A 150 2.02 -8.97 8.57
C TYR A 150 3.44 -8.74 8.04
N LEU A 151 3.93 -7.52 8.08
CA LEU A 151 5.28 -7.17 7.63
C LEU A 151 6.37 -7.80 8.51
N ALA A 152 6.16 -7.88 9.84
CA ALA A 152 7.09 -8.55 10.73
C ALA A 152 7.20 -10.04 10.40
N VAL A 153 6.08 -10.71 10.15
CA VAL A 153 6.04 -12.14 9.75
C VAL A 153 6.70 -12.32 8.39
N ALA A 154 6.40 -11.48 7.40
CA ALA A 154 7.01 -11.53 6.08
C ALA A 154 8.55 -11.43 6.14
N LEU A 155 9.08 -10.51 6.95
CA LEU A 155 10.52 -10.34 7.17
C LEU A 155 11.13 -11.54 7.93
N ALA A 156 10.42 -12.12 8.89
CA ALA A 156 10.86 -13.31 9.59
C ALA A 156 10.94 -14.52 8.65
N VAL A 157 9.95 -14.68 7.75
CA VAL A 157 9.96 -15.73 6.71
C VAL A 157 11.11 -15.51 5.72
N ASP A 158 11.35 -14.28 5.28
CA ASP A 158 12.48 -13.94 4.41
C ASP A 158 13.83 -14.32 5.08
N ALA A 159 14.01 -13.96 6.35
CA ALA A 159 15.18 -14.28 7.12
C ALA A 159 15.38 -15.81 7.28
N LEU A 160 14.29 -16.56 7.48
CA LEU A 160 14.33 -18.03 7.56
C LEU A 160 14.67 -18.65 6.21
N ARG A 161 14.05 -18.19 5.11
CA ARG A 161 14.33 -18.65 3.74
C ARG A 161 15.79 -18.38 3.33
N LYS A 162 16.33 -17.23 3.71
CA LYS A 162 17.74 -16.85 3.51
C LYS A 162 18.71 -17.57 4.46
N LYS A 163 18.20 -18.38 5.38
CA LYS A 163 18.98 -19.09 6.41
C LYS A 163 19.80 -18.16 7.33
N SER A 164 19.39 -16.89 7.46
CA SER A 164 19.97 -15.96 8.42
C SER A 164 19.51 -16.24 9.85
N VAL A 165 18.39 -16.96 10.00
CA VAL A 165 17.90 -17.51 11.28
C VAL A 165 17.52 -18.98 11.09
N ASN A 166 17.56 -19.76 12.19
CA ASN A 166 17.26 -21.19 12.14
C ASN A 166 15.79 -21.52 12.45
N LYS A 167 15.07 -20.61 13.07
CA LYS A 167 13.65 -20.79 13.44
C LYS A 167 12.97 -19.46 13.67
N ILE A 168 11.65 -19.45 13.51
CA ILE A 168 10.76 -18.35 13.90
C ILE A 168 10.07 -18.77 15.20
N ILE A 169 10.02 -17.87 16.17
CA ILE A 169 9.26 -18.05 17.41
C ILE A 169 8.17 -16.98 17.41
N LEU A 170 6.91 -17.43 17.39
CA LEU A 170 5.75 -16.56 17.51
C LEU A 170 5.26 -16.57 18.96
N THR A 171 5.04 -15.40 19.53
CA THR A 171 4.50 -15.27 20.87
C THR A 171 3.45 -14.16 20.91
N ARG A 172 2.40 -14.39 21.67
CA ARG A 172 1.34 -13.41 21.92
C ARG A 172 0.79 -13.62 23.34
N PRO A 173 0.41 -12.56 24.06
CA PRO A 173 -0.33 -12.72 25.31
C PRO A 173 -1.58 -13.57 25.10
N ALA A 174 -1.87 -14.46 26.05
CA ALA A 174 -3.04 -15.34 25.99
C ALA A 174 -4.37 -14.58 26.13
N VAL A 175 -4.32 -13.32 26.53
CA VAL A 175 -5.46 -12.38 26.64
C VAL A 175 -5.03 -10.99 26.23
N GLU A 176 -5.93 -10.23 25.62
CA GLU A 176 -5.68 -8.81 25.36
C GLU A 176 -5.80 -7.98 26.67
N ALA A 177 -5.17 -6.79 26.68
CA ALA A 177 -5.19 -5.93 27.84
C ALA A 177 -6.64 -5.53 28.20
N GLY A 178 -7.08 -5.87 29.42
CA GLY A 178 -8.45 -5.64 29.89
C GLY A 178 -9.40 -6.82 29.75
N GLU A 179 -9.02 -7.90 29.06
CA GLU A 179 -9.81 -9.12 28.96
C GLU A 179 -9.39 -10.17 29.99
N ARG A 180 -10.35 -11.04 30.40
CA ARG A 180 -10.09 -12.16 31.28
C ARG A 180 -10.24 -13.47 30.52
N LEU A 181 -9.28 -14.37 30.67
CA LEU A 181 -9.24 -15.69 30.04
C LEU A 181 -10.51 -16.54 30.28
N GLY A 182 -11.25 -16.25 31.33
CA GLY A 182 -12.50 -16.94 31.71
C GLY A 182 -13.71 -16.63 30.83
N PHE A 183 -13.64 -15.66 29.91
CA PHE A 183 -14.78 -15.23 29.10
C PHE A 183 -15.05 -16.12 27.87
N LEU A 184 -14.06 -16.88 27.40
CA LEU A 184 -14.23 -17.78 26.26
C LEU A 184 -14.58 -19.20 26.76
N PRO A 185 -15.61 -19.86 26.20
CA PRO A 185 -15.90 -21.25 26.48
C PRO A 185 -14.86 -22.19 25.84
N GLY A 186 -14.55 -23.30 26.49
CA GLY A 186 -13.63 -24.32 25.98
C GLY A 186 -12.38 -24.53 26.85
N ASP A 187 -11.49 -25.41 26.39
CA ASP A 187 -10.19 -25.69 26.99
C ASP A 187 -9.18 -24.54 26.74
N LEU A 188 -8.01 -24.62 27.36
CA LEU A 188 -7.00 -23.56 27.25
C LEU A 188 -6.56 -23.33 25.79
N GLN A 189 -6.48 -24.39 25.00
CA GLN A 189 -6.02 -24.33 23.61
C GLN A 189 -7.04 -23.63 22.72
N SER A 190 -8.33 -23.98 22.84
CA SER A 190 -9.43 -23.33 22.11
C SER A 190 -9.63 -21.86 22.48
N LYS A 191 -9.22 -21.46 23.70
CA LYS A 191 -9.27 -20.08 24.15
C LYS A 191 -8.12 -19.22 23.59
N ILE A 192 -6.98 -19.83 23.27
CA ILE A 192 -5.79 -19.13 22.76
C ILE A 192 -5.82 -19.05 21.23
N ASP A 193 -6.44 -19.99 20.55
CA ASP A 193 -6.49 -20.11 19.09
C ASP A 193 -6.93 -18.81 18.36
N PRO A 194 -8.00 -18.09 18.80
CA PRO A 194 -8.39 -16.83 18.18
C PRO A 194 -7.30 -15.74 18.22
N TYR A 195 -6.46 -15.76 19.24
CA TYR A 195 -5.37 -14.78 19.38
C TYR A 195 -4.14 -15.14 18.52
N LEU A 196 -3.96 -16.41 18.19
CA LEU A 196 -2.86 -16.88 17.32
C LEU A 196 -3.24 -16.83 15.83
N ARG A 197 -4.53 -16.84 15.50
CA ARG A 197 -5.02 -16.88 14.12
C ARG A 197 -4.43 -15.78 13.23
N PRO A 198 -4.33 -14.50 13.62
CA PRO A 198 -3.71 -13.47 12.78
C PRO A 198 -2.25 -13.72 12.46
N LEU A 199 -1.53 -14.47 13.32
CA LEU A 199 -0.14 -14.87 13.07
C LEU A 199 -0.07 -16.00 12.06
N TYR A 200 -0.96 -16.98 12.16
CA TYR A 200 -1.04 -18.08 11.19
C TYR A 200 -1.50 -17.60 9.83
N ASP A 201 -2.53 -16.72 9.77
CA ASP A 201 -3.00 -16.14 8.52
C ASP A 201 -1.85 -15.43 7.79
N ALA A 202 -1.03 -14.65 8.50
CA ALA A 202 0.14 -13.98 7.92
C ALA A 202 1.28 -14.93 7.50
N LEU A 203 1.31 -16.17 8.02
CA LEU A 203 2.30 -17.19 7.60
C LEU A 203 1.85 -17.97 6.36
N TYR A 204 0.53 -18.09 6.14
CA TYR A 204 -0.05 -18.84 5.02
C TYR A 204 -0.22 -18.01 3.74
N ASP A 205 -0.24 -16.67 3.85
CA ASP A 205 -0.24 -15.74 2.72
C ASP A 205 1.14 -15.68 2.03
#